data_174e0572893ffa473537371e5f196ca1
#
_entry.id   174e0572893ffa473537371e5f196ca1
#
_cell.length_a   1.000
_cell.length_b   1.000
_cell.length_c   1.000
_cell.angle_alpha   90.00
_cell.angle_beta   90.00
_cell.angle_gamma   90.00
#
_symmetry.space_group_name_H-M   'P 1'
#
loop_
_entity.id
_entity.type
_entity.pdbx_description
1 polymer ?
#
loop_
_entity_poly.entity_id
_entity_poly.type
_entity_poly.pdbx_seq_one_letter_code
_entity_poly.pdbx_strand_id
1 'polypeptide(L)'
;MDARLNTDLLALGRDGRSKLEDKRLDAGYNGWWCCLIPSALVEAVGYPLPFFFQWDDVEYGYRARQHGYATVTVPGAGLWHADFHWKDWDEWHRYFNMRNGMITSALHHAFDPKKVAGVLAADLAHYLVGMQYGLAATLIKAVEDFLEGPEILADGGVAAVGEIRELRAKYPETIRHPANNVPGLRPGQITEIPAGPPPAIEGMVLLKRIVYQLLGRGPNHVGTVRAGDARWWHVSLFDTAVVTDMSQEGVRVRHRDRAMMLRLARRGTAVLYRLIREGASVRDRYRTASPGLASRQSWARLYGQSRP
;
A
#
# COMPACT_ATOMS: atom_id res chain seq x y z
N MET A 1 6.83 9.72 -4.32
CA MET A 1 7.58 10.35 -3.24
C MET A 1 8.53 9.33 -2.66
N ASP A 2 9.81 9.54 -2.85
CA ASP A 2 10.81 8.57 -2.43
C ASP A 2 11.17 8.89 -0.97
N ALA A 3 10.61 8.14 -0.04
CA ALA A 3 10.95 8.23 1.39
C ALA A 3 12.28 7.51 1.63
N ARG A 4 13.34 7.94 0.97
CA ARG A 4 14.67 7.45 1.28
C ARG A 4 15.15 8.18 2.53
N LEU A 5 15.65 7.43 3.49
CA LEU A 5 16.58 7.94 4.48
C LEU A 5 17.76 8.54 3.71
N ASN A 6 17.73 9.87 3.52
CA ASN A 6 18.80 10.57 2.80
C ASN A 6 20.12 10.56 3.55
N THR A 7 20.20 9.86 4.69
CA THR A 7 21.36 9.92 5.56
C THR A 7 21.55 8.59 6.26
N ASP A 8 22.71 7.98 6.05
CA ASP A 8 23.18 6.87 6.86
C ASP A 8 23.53 7.42 8.26
N LEU A 9 22.64 7.18 9.22
CA LEU A 9 22.81 7.57 10.61
C LEU A 9 24.01 6.85 11.28
N LEU A 10 24.48 5.77 10.66
CA LEU A 10 25.66 5.01 11.11
C LEU A 10 26.94 5.47 10.43
N ALA A 11 26.88 6.37 9.43
CA ALA A 11 28.06 6.90 8.79
C ALA A 11 28.87 7.73 9.78
N LEU A 12 29.99 7.19 10.19
CA LEU A 12 30.95 7.89 11.05
C LEU A 12 31.82 8.85 10.24
N GLY A 13 32.11 10.03 10.79
CA GLY A 13 33.15 10.91 10.30
C GLY A 13 34.55 10.29 10.49
N ARG A 14 35.55 10.93 9.92
CA ARG A 14 36.99 10.51 10.13
C ARG A 14 37.44 10.58 11.59
N ASP A 15 36.70 11.33 12.41
CA ASP A 15 36.92 11.49 13.85
C ASP A 15 36.15 10.45 14.70
N GLY A 16 35.47 9.49 14.06
CA GLY A 16 34.64 8.46 14.73
C GLY A 16 33.32 8.94 15.28
N ARG A 17 32.96 10.21 15.02
CA ARG A 17 31.64 10.77 15.42
C ARG A 17 30.65 10.63 14.31
N SER A 18 29.36 10.52 14.66
CA SER A 18 28.30 10.56 13.67
C SER A 18 28.36 11.87 12.90
N LYS A 19 28.33 11.81 11.57
CA LYS A 19 28.29 13.02 10.73
C LYS A 19 27.05 13.88 10.95
N LEU A 20 26.11 13.43 11.78
CA LEU A 20 24.81 14.04 12.01
C LEU A 20 24.66 14.66 13.40
N GLU A 21 25.65 14.46 14.30
CA GLU A 21 25.52 14.94 15.68
C GLU A 21 25.30 16.45 15.80
N ASP A 22 25.74 17.22 14.80
CA ASP A 22 25.66 18.69 14.82
C ASP A 22 24.80 19.30 13.67
N LYS A 23 24.07 18.48 12.91
CA LYS A 23 23.30 18.98 11.75
C LYS A 23 21.82 18.84 11.96
N ARG A 24 21.10 19.95 11.92
CA ARG A 24 19.66 19.96 11.72
C ARG A 24 19.33 19.35 10.37
N LEU A 25 18.47 18.31 10.36
CA LEU A 25 17.92 17.73 9.16
C LEU A 25 16.42 17.96 9.14
N ASP A 26 15.96 18.68 8.13
CA ASP A 26 14.55 18.88 7.89
C ASP A 26 14.02 17.71 7.05
N ALA A 27 12.99 17.03 7.56
CA ALA A 27 12.32 15.94 6.88
C ALA A 27 11.00 16.39 6.25
N GLY A 28 10.49 15.65 5.29
CA GLY A 28 9.18 15.90 4.68
C GLY A 28 8.03 15.59 5.64
N TYR A 29 8.21 14.58 6.46
CA TYR A 29 7.29 14.11 7.50
C TYR A 29 8.07 13.22 8.48
N ASN A 30 7.44 12.83 9.59
CA ASN A 30 7.98 11.87 10.56
C ASN A 30 7.06 10.65 10.62
N GLY A 31 7.62 9.46 10.64
CA GLY A 31 6.91 8.18 10.69
C GLY A 31 6.25 7.83 12.02
N TRP A 32 6.04 8.73 12.90
CA TRP A 32 5.36 8.64 14.22
C TRP A 32 5.71 7.47 15.13
N TRP A 33 6.82 6.82 14.90
CA TRP A 33 7.35 5.84 15.86
C TRP A 33 7.83 6.53 17.15
N CYS A 34 8.38 7.74 16.98
CA CYS A 34 8.66 8.69 18.06
C CYS A 34 8.62 10.10 17.48
N CYS A 35 7.61 10.88 17.85
CA CYS A 35 7.40 12.23 17.33
C CYS A 35 6.91 13.14 18.44
N LEU A 36 7.60 14.26 18.65
CA LEU A 36 7.13 15.34 19.51
C LEU A 36 6.31 16.33 18.66
N ILE A 37 5.05 16.48 18.99
CA ILE A 37 4.13 17.39 18.31
C ILE A 37 3.78 18.54 19.29
N PRO A 38 4.15 19.80 18.99
CA PRO A 38 3.78 20.93 19.83
C PRO A 38 2.26 21.15 19.84
N SER A 39 1.68 21.48 20.99
CA SER A 39 0.24 21.79 21.09
C SER A 39 -0.19 22.92 20.16
N ALA A 40 0.67 23.94 19.98
CA ALA A 40 0.43 25.01 19.02
C ALA A 40 0.23 24.52 17.57
N LEU A 41 0.90 23.45 17.17
CA LEU A 41 0.64 22.82 15.87
C LEU A 41 -0.76 22.20 15.82
N VAL A 42 -1.16 21.47 16.86
CA VAL A 42 -2.51 20.87 16.92
C VAL A 42 -3.59 21.94 16.89
N GLU A 43 -3.36 23.06 17.58
CA GLU A 43 -4.28 24.22 17.55
C GLU A 43 -4.37 24.84 16.15
N ALA A 44 -3.25 24.92 15.43
CA ALA A 44 -3.19 25.54 14.09
C ALA A 44 -3.80 24.65 12.99
N VAL A 45 -3.55 23.33 13.03
CA VAL A 45 -3.90 22.43 11.91
C VAL A 45 -4.95 21.38 12.26
N GLY A 46 -5.38 21.30 13.53
CA GLY A 46 -6.29 20.28 14.05
C GLY A 46 -5.60 18.93 14.31
N TYR A 47 -6.40 17.93 14.53
CA TYR A 47 -5.97 16.54 14.76
C TYR A 47 -5.63 15.82 13.45
N PRO A 48 -4.97 14.65 13.49
CA PRO A 48 -4.82 13.79 12.33
C PRO A 48 -6.19 13.45 11.69
N LEU A 49 -6.19 13.11 10.42
CA LEU A 49 -7.39 12.56 9.80
C LEU A 49 -7.64 11.13 10.32
N PRO A 50 -8.91 10.68 10.42
CA PRO A 50 -9.24 9.36 10.96
C PRO A 50 -8.98 8.24 9.94
N PHE A 51 -7.71 8.06 9.58
CA PHE A 51 -7.26 7.13 8.55
C PHE A 51 -7.17 5.69 9.02
N PHE A 52 -7.22 5.43 10.32
CA PHE A 52 -7.02 4.16 10.99
C PHE A 52 -5.57 3.65 10.91
N PHE A 53 -4.98 3.55 9.73
CA PHE A 53 -3.66 2.96 9.51
C PHE A 53 -3.00 3.48 8.24
N GLN A 54 -1.74 3.89 8.33
CA GLN A 54 -0.90 4.43 7.25
C GLN A 54 -1.38 5.77 6.67
N TRP A 55 -0.44 6.57 6.25
CA TRP A 55 -0.60 7.91 5.67
C TRP A 55 -1.07 9.00 6.66
N ASP A 56 -1.43 8.67 7.88
CA ASP A 56 -1.78 9.61 8.94
C ASP A 56 -0.63 10.54 9.28
N ASP A 57 0.55 9.97 9.45
CA ASP A 57 1.83 10.64 9.66
C ASP A 57 2.25 11.52 8.46
N VAL A 58 2.13 10.98 7.26
CA VAL A 58 2.48 11.67 6.01
C VAL A 58 1.54 12.85 5.78
N GLU A 59 0.23 12.63 5.88
CA GLU A 59 -0.79 13.66 5.68
C GLU A 59 -0.63 14.80 6.69
N TYR A 60 -0.45 14.46 7.97
CA TYR A 60 -0.27 15.44 9.03
C TYR A 60 1.02 16.25 8.85
N GLY A 61 2.11 15.62 8.45
CA GLY A 61 3.37 16.28 8.12
C GLY A 61 3.23 17.28 6.97
N TYR A 62 2.42 16.95 5.95
CA TYR A 62 2.10 17.89 4.87
C TYR A 62 1.33 19.12 5.36
N ARG A 63 0.27 18.91 6.15
CA ARG A 63 -0.50 20.02 6.75
C ARG A 63 0.38 20.89 7.64
N ALA A 64 1.18 20.31 8.49
CA ALA A 64 2.12 21.04 9.34
C ALA A 64 3.04 21.95 8.51
N ARG A 65 3.64 21.40 7.46
CA ARG A 65 4.54 22.16 6.58
C ARG A 65 3.83 23.29 5.86
N GLN A 66 2.62 23.09 5.38
CA GLN A 66 1.82 24.15 4.73
C GLN A 66 1.51 25.31 5.68
N HIS A 67 1.51 25.08 6.99
CA HIS A 67 1.32 26.09 8.04
C HIS A 67 2.64 26.61 8.62
N GLY A 68 3.78 26.34 7.97
CA GLY A 68 5.08 26.86 8.37
C GLY A 68 5.80 26.06 9.45
N TYR A 69 5.29 24.91 9.87
CA TYR A 69 5.95 24.02 10.84
C TYR A 69 6.89 23.05 10.13
N ALA A 70 8.18 23.10 10.46
CA ALA A 70 9.16 22.17 9.95
C ALA A 70 9.17 20.87 10.76
N THR A 71 9.35 19.73 10.06
CA THR A 71 9.69 18.46 10.72
C THR A 71 11.20 18.37 10.82
N VAL A 72 11.72 18.32 12.04
CA VAL A 72 13.15 18.35 12.32
C VAL A 72 13.58 17.06 13.00
N THR A 73 14.64 16.43 12.48
CA THR A 73 15.30 15.32 13.17
C THR A 73 16.18 15.88 14.29
N VAL A 74 15.97 15.42 15.54
CA VAL A 74 16.75 15.84 16.68
C VAL A 74 17.99 14.92 16.79
N PRO A 75 19.23 15.47 16.71
CA PRO A 75 20.44 14.68 16.89
C PRO A 75 20.45 13.95 18.23
N GLY A 76 20.92 12.71 18.25
CA GLY A 76 20.95 11.89 19.45
C GLY A 76 19.61 11.28 19.89
N ALA A 77 18.49 11.69 19.30
CA ALA A 77 17.20 11.04 19.51
C ALA A 77 17.01 9.92 18.50
N GLY A 78 17.16 8.70 18.92
CA GLY A 78 17.02 7.51 18.08
C GLY A 78 16.06 6.50 18.67
N LEU A 79 15.49 5.68 17.82
CA LEU A 79 14.69 4.51 18.21
C LEU A 79 15.07 3.31 17.33
N TRP A 80 14.82 2.12 17.86
CA TRP A 80 14.97 0.89 17.11
C TRP A 80 13.61 0.45 16.57
N HIS A 81 13.54 0.23 15.29
CA HIS A 81 12.35 -0.25 14.60
C HIS A 81 12.68 -1.51 13.82
N ALA A 82 11.79 -2.51 13.86
CA ALA A 82 11.96 -3.72 13.06
C ALA A 82 11.96 -3.36 11.56
N ASP A 83 12.84 -3.99 10.80
CA ASP A 83 12.96 -3.74 9.37
C ASP A 83 11.63 -4.04 8.65
N PHE A 84 11.29 -3.22 7.68
CA PHE A 84 10.11 -3.42 6.84
C PHE A 84 10.17 -4.69 5.98
N HIS A 85 11.32 -5.29 5.79
CA HIS A 85 11.46 -6.57 5.10
C HIS A 85 10.71 -7.71 5.78
N TRP A 86 10.48 -7.62 7.09
CA TRP A 86 9.70 -8.60 7.85
C TRP A 86 8.19 -8.46 7.68
N LYS A 87 7.73 -7.35 7.11
CA LYS A 87 6.31 -7.06 6.93
C LYS A 87 5.79 -7.75 5.66
N ASP A 88 4.75 -8.57 5.83
CA ASP A 88 4.02 -9.09 4.69
C ASP A 88 3.19 -7.98 4.05
N TRP A 89 3.59 -7.58 2.85
CA TRP A 89 2.92 -6.51 2.12
C TRP A 89 1.66 -6.98 1.37
N ASP A 90 1.38 -8.27 1.32
CA ASP A 90 0.16 -8.84 0.74
C ASP A 90 -0.87 -9.14 1.84
N GLU A 91 -1.28 -8.08 2.56
CA GLU A 91 -2.23 -8.17 3.68
C GLU A 91 -3.31 -7.06 3.62
N TRP A 92 -4.28 -7.13 4.53
CA TRP A 92 -5.40 -6.20 4.63
C TRP A 92 -5.00 -4.72 4.69
N HIS A 93 -3.86 -4.41 5.26
CA HIS A 93 -3.37 -3.03 5.41
C HIS A 93 -3.08 -2.34 4.07
N ARG A 94 -2.92 -3.10 2.99
CA ARG A 94 -2.76 -2.52 1.63
C ARG A 94 -3.97 -1.71 1.20
N TYR A 95 -5.15 -2.05 1.68
CA TYR A 95 -6.34 -1.23 1.46
C TYR A 95 -6.16 0.19 1.98
N PHE A 96 -5.76 0.34 3.23
CA PHE A 96 -5.53 1.65 3.83
C PHE A 96 -4.42 2.40 3.13
N ASN A 97 -3.33 1.72 2.77
CA ASN A 97 -2.24 2.32 2.00
C ASN A 97 -2.74 2.95 0.70
N MET A 98 -3.56 2.25 -0.06
CA MET A 98 -4.08 2.71 -1.35
C MET A 98 -5.14 3.81 -1.17
N ARG A 99 -6.12 3.60 -0.28
CA ARG A 99 -7.20 4.55 -0.02
C ARG A 99 -6.66 5.87 0.54
N ASN A 100 -5.87 5.80 1.59
CA ASN A 100 -5.37 6.99 2.28
C ASN A 100 -4.34 7.74 1.43
N GLY A 101 -3.54 7.03 0.60
CA GLY A 101 -2.65 7.65 -0.37
C GLY A 101 -3.41 8.48 -1.43
N MET A 102 -4.55 7.98 -1.92
CA MET A 102 -5.42 8.76 -2.81
C MET A 102 -6.02 9.98 -2.12
N ILE A 103 -6.50 9.83 -0.87
CA ILE A 103 -7.06 10.94 -0.09
C ILE A 103 -5.98 12.00 0.16
N THR A 104 -4.80 11.62 0.63
CA THR A 104 -3.67 12.53 0.86
C THR A 104 -3.27 13.27 -0.41
N SER A 105 -3.21 12.56 -1.54
CA SER A 105 -2.95 13.18 -2.85
C SER A 105 -4.05 14.18 -3.24
N ALA A 106 -5.32 13.84 -2.99
CA ALA A 106 -6.45 14.72 -3.27
C ALA A 106 -6.42 16.00 -2.43
N LEU A 107 -5.98 15.92 -1.18
CA LEU A 107 -5.92 17.05 -0.26
C LEU A 107 -4.77 18.01 -0.57
N HIS A 108 -3.57 17.50 -0.82
CA HIS A 108 -2.33 18.29 -0.76
C HIS A 108 -1.65 18.54 -2.10
N HIS A 109 -2.07 17.86 -3.17
CA HIS A 109 -1.42 17.98 -4.48
C HIS A 109 -2.36 18.43 -5.60
N ALA A 110 -1.78 18.72 -6.75
CA ALA A 110 -2.53 18.88 -8.00
C ALA A 110 -3.05 17.48 -8.41
N PHE A 111 -4.11 17.02 -7.77
CA PHE A 111 -4.71 15.72 -8.02
C PHE A 111 -5.22 15.65 -9.46
N ASP A 112 -4.55 14.84 -10.27
CA ASP A 112 -4.97 14.55 -11.64
C ASP A 112 -5.55 13.12 -11.69
N PRO A 113 -6.88 12.98 -11.80
CA PRO A 113 -7.53 11.67 -11.81
C PRO A 113 -7.00 10.74 -12.91
N LYS A 114 -6.59 11.28 -14.07
CA LYS A 114 -6.06 10.47 -15.17
C LYS A 114 -4.69 9.87 -14.83
N LYS A 115 -3.80 10.68 -14.23
CA LYS A 115 -2.48 10.21 -13.81
C LYS A 115 -2.61 9.18 -12.69
N VAL A 116 -3.47 9.42 -11.69
CA VAL A 116 -3.74 8.48 -10.60
C VAL A 116 -4.30 7.17 -11.15
N ALA A 117 -5.30 7.23 -12.03
CA ALA A 117 -5.87 6.04 -12.66
C ALA A 117 -4.83 5.28 -13.48
N GLY A 118 -3.90 5.96 -14.16
CA GLY A 118 -2.81 5.32 -14.90
C GLY A 118 -1.86 4.52 -13.99
N VAL A 119 -1.48 5.08 -12.84
CA VAL A 119 -0.64 4.37 -11.84
C VAL A 119 -1.38 3.15 -11.30
N LEU A 120 -2.64 3.32 -10.89
CA LEU A 120 -3.45 2.22 -10.35
C LEU A 120 -3.75 1.15 -11.40
N ALA A 121 -3.86 1.50 -12.69
CA ALA A 121 -4.01 0.54 -13.78
C ALA A 121 -2.75 -0.32 -13.95
N ALA A 122 -1.56 0.27 -13.82
CA ALA A 122 -0.31 -0.46 -13.84
C ALA A 122 -0.21 -1.44 -12.65
N ASP A 123 -0.51 -0.97 -11.44
CA ASP A 123 -0.53 -1.80 -10.24
C ASP A 123 -1.54 -2.95 -10.37
N LEU A 124 -2.75 -2.66 -10.86
CA LEU A 124 -3.77 -3.69 -11.12
C LEU A 124 -3.26 -4.74 -12.11
N ALA A 125 -2.62 -4.33 -13.20
CA ALA A 125 -2.05 -5.25 -14.18
C ALA A 125 -0.94 -6.12 -13.58
N HIS A 126 -0.06 -5.54 -12.74
CA HIS A 126 0.96 -6.28 -12.02
C HIS A 126 0.36 -7.33 -11.08
N TYR A 127 -0.69 -6.98 -10.32
CA TYR A 127 -1.37 -7.91 -9.42
C TYR A 127 -2.04 -9.05 -10.18
N LEU A 128 -2.73 -8.73 -11.28
CA LEU A 128 -3.40 -9.74 -12.09
C LEU A 128 -2.42 -10.72 -12.73
N VAL A 129 -1.33 -10.20 -13.33
CA VAL A 129 -0.29 -11.03 -13.94
C VAL A 129 0.50 -11.81 -12.89
N GLY A 130 0.70 -11.25 -11.71
CA GLY A 130 1.34 -11.87 -10.55
C GLY A 130 0.43 -12.82 -9.78
N MET A 131 -0.80 -13.09 -10.27
CA MET A 131 -1.77 -13.98 -9.62
C MET A 131 -2.09 -13.57 -8.18
N GLN A 132 -2.17 -12.25 -7.91
CA GLN A 132 -2.53 -11.65 -6.62
C GLN A 132 -3.95 -11.07 -6.71
N TYR A 133 -4.93 -11.94 -6.91
CA TYR A 133 -6.32 -11.52 -7.17
C TYR A 133 -6.97 -10.86 -5.96
N GLY A 134 -6.67 -11.32 -4.75
CA GLY A 134 -7.10 -10.68 -3.51
C GLY A 134 -6.54 -9.27 -3.35
N LEU A 135 -5.29 -9.05 -3.80
CA LEU A 135 -4.69 -7.72 -3.80
C LEU A 135 -5.28 -6.81 -4.88
N ALA A 136 -5.57 -7.37 -6.07
CA ALA A 136 -6.30 -6.66 -7.13
C ALA A 136 -7.71 -6.24 -6.66
N ALA A 137 -8.43 -7.14 -5.98
CA ALA A 137 -9.73 -6.84 -5.39
C ALA A 137 -9.65 -5.78 -4.29
N THR A 138 -8.58 -5.81 -3.49
CA THR A 138 -8.31 -4.80 -2.45
C THR A 138 -8.07 -3.42 -3.07
N LEU A 139 -7.31 -3.33 -4.16
CA LEU A 139 -7.11 -2.07 -4.90
C LEU A 139 -8.44 -1.54 -5.44
N ILE A 140 -9.24 -2.40 -6.07
CA ILE A 140 -10.56 -2.00 -6.62
C ILE A 140 -11.45 -1.45 -5.50
N LYS A 141 -11.55 -2.14 -4.36
CA LYS A 141 -12.33 -1.67 -3.20
C LYS A 141 -11.82 -0.33 -2.66
N ALA A 142 -10.49 -0.15 -2.57
CA ALA A 142 -9.92 1.11 -2.12
C ALA A 142 -10.29 2.30 -3.03
N VAL A 143 -10.36 2.07 -4.36
CA VAL A 143 -10.81 3.11 -5.31
C VAL A 143 -12.31 3.34 -5.21
N GLU A 144 -13.11 2.28 -5.08
CA GLU A 144 -14.56 2.39 -4.88
C GLU A 144 -14.88 3.24 -3.65
N ASP A 145 -14.23 2.93 -2.51
CA ASP A 145 -14.45 3.67 -1.26
C ASP A 145 -13.95 5.12 -1.35
N PHE A 146 -12.79 5.36 -1.98
CA PHE A 146 -12.36 6.74 -2.26
C PHE A 146 -13.44 7.52 -3.03
N LEU A 147 -14.09 6.91 -4.00
CA LEU A 147 -15.14 7.53 -4.82
C LEU A 147 -16.44 7.78 -4.05
N GLU A 148 -16.71 7.04 -2.98
CA GLU A 148 -17.85 7.32 -2.09
C GLU A 148 -17.67 8.67 -1.37
N GLY A 149 -16.43 9.07 -1.10
CA GLY A 149 -16.09 10.37 -0.53
C GLY A 149 -15.75 10.31 0.96
N PRO A 150 -15.68 11.49 1.63
CA PRO A 150 -15.17 11.60 2.99
C PRO A 150 -15.99 10.88 4.06
N GLU A 151 -17.21 10.48 3.76
CA GLU A 151 -18.11 9.77 4.67
C GLU A 151 -17.56 8.42 5.13
N ILE A 152 -16.73 7.78 4.30
CA ILE A 152 -16.03 6.52 4.65
C ILE A 152 -15.07 6.64 5.84
N LEU A 153 -14.75 7.85 6.26
CA LEU A 153 -13.88 8.11 7.40
C LEU A 153 -14.66 8.29 8.72
N ALA A 154 -15.99 8.22 8.68
CA ALA A 154 -16.83 8.57 9.82
C ALA A 154 -16.66 7.65 11.04
N ASP A 155 -16.32 6.37 10.80
CA ASP A 155 -16.08 5.35 11.84
C ASP A 155 -14.59 5.17 12.21
N GLY A 156 -13.71 6.01 11.67
CA GLY A 156 -12.25 5.87 11.83
C GLY A 156 -11.67 4.64 11.14
N GLY A 157 -12.41 3.99 10.23
CA GLY A 157 -11.93 2.85 9.44
C GLY A 157 -12.00 1.49 10.15
N VAL A 158 -12.64 1.41 11.31
CA VAL A 158 -12.72 0.17 12.10
C VAL A 158 -13.48 -0.92 11.36
N ALA A 159 -14.63 -0.60 10.77
CA ALA A 159 -15.42 -1.55 10.00
C ALA A 159 -14.67 -2.07 8.76
N ALA A 160 -13.92 -1.20 8.09
CA ALA A 160 -13.18 -1.55 6.88
C ALA A 160 -12.18 -2.71 7.09
N VAL A 161 -11.61 -2.88 8.29
CA VAL A 161 -10.69 -4.00 8.58
C VAL A 161 -11.38 -5.35 8.41
N GLY A 162 -12.60 -5.47 8.98
CA GLY A 162 -13.43 -6.69 8.85
C GLY A 162 -13.80 -6.95 7.40
N GLU A 163 -14.36 -5.93 6.72
CA GLU A 163 -14.78 -6.02 5.32
C GLU A 163 -13.64 -6.44 4.38
N ILE A 164 -12.45 -5.87 4.57
CA ILE A 164 -11.30 -6.20 3.73
C ILE A 164 -10.79 -7.62 4.00
N ARG A 165 -10.78 -8.07 5.25
CA ARG A 165 -10.44 -9.45 5.58
C ARG A 165 -11.41 -10.44 4.95
N GLU A 166 -12.71 -10.17 5.03
CA GLU A 166 -13.74 -10.99 4.39
C GLU A 166 -13.65 -10.95 2.86
N LEU A 167 -13.38 -9.79 2.26
CA LEU A 167 -13.14 -9.66 0.84
C LEU A 167 -11.97 -10.55 0.41
N ARG A 168 -10.85 -10.46 1.10
CA ARG A 168 -9.62 -11.20 0.79
C ARG A 168 -9.77 -12.71 0.99
N ALA A 169 -10.48 -13.14 2.01
CA ALA A 169 -10.75 -14.56 2.27
C ALA A 169 -11.46 -15.30 1.12
N LYS A 170 -12.07 -14.57 0.17
CA LYS A 170 -12.68 -15.15 -1.04
C LYS A 170 -11.65 -15.56 -2.11
N TYR A 171 -10.38 -15.24 -1.91
CA TYR A 171 -9.28 -15.48 -2.85
C TYR A 171 -8.30 -16.49 -2.26
N PRO A 172 -8.18 -17.69 -2.85
CA PRO A 172 -7.38 -18.79 -2.26
C PRO A 172 -5.91 -18.42 -2.02
N GLU A 173 -5.31 -17.59 -2.86
CA GLU A 173 -3.91 -17.18 -2.74
C GLU A 173 -3.64 -16.27 -1.54
N THR A 174 -4.67 -15.79 -0.84
CA THR A 174 -4.49 -15.03 0.41
C THR A 174 -4.39 -15.93 1.64
N ILE A 175 -4.72 -17.21 1.49
CA ILE A 175 -4.65 -18.19 2.57
C ILE A 175 -3.20 -18.60 2.79
N ARG A 176 -2.75 -18.50 4.04
CA ARG A 176 -1.42 -18.96 4.46
C ARG A 176 -1.50 -20.44 4.83
N HIS A 177 -0.62 -21.24 4.22
CA HIS A 177 -0.46 -22.66 4.55
C HIS A 177 0.88 -22.88 5.25
N PRO A 178 1.00 -23.88 6.16
CA PRO A 178 2.28 -24.31 6.68
C PRO A 178 3.20 -24.78 5.54
N ALA A 179 4.48 -24.40 5.58
CA ALA A 179 5.43 -24.74 4.51
C ALA A 179 5.61 -26.26 4.29
N ASN A 180 5.39 -27.05 5.32
CA ASN A 180 5.47 -28.50 5.28
C ASN A 180 4.15 -29.21 4.86
N ASN A 181 3.07 -28.46 4.65
CA ASN A 181 1.78 -28.99 4.26
C ASN A 181 1.06 -28.07 3.26
N VAL A 182 1.49 -28.13 2.00
CA VAL A 182 0.92 -27.31 0.93
C VAL A 182 -0.10 -28.13 0.14
N PRO A 183 -1.39 -27.76 0.17
CA PRO A 183 -2.43 -28.55 -0.49
C PRO A 183 -2.18 -28.73 -1.98
N GLY A 184 -2.32 -29.97 -2.47
CA GLY A 184 -2.26 -30.29 -3.89
C GLY A 184 -0.86 -30.33 -4.51
N LEU A 185 0.19 -30.08 -3.75
CA LEU A 185 1.57 -30.09 -4.24
C LEU A 185 2.28 -31.41 -3.91
N ARG A 186 2.96 -31.97 -4.93
CA ARG A 186 3.85 -33.13 -4.77
C ARG A 186 5.30 -32.67 -4.91
N PRO A 187 6.21 -33.07 -4.01
CA PRO A 187 7.61 -32.60 -4.01
C PRO A 187 8.34 -32.75 -5.35
N GLY A 188 8.07 -33.80 -6.10
CA GLY A 188 8.71 -34.06 -7.41
C GLY A 188 8.21 -33.20 -8.59
N GLN A 189 7.25 -32.30 -8.38
CA GLN A 189 6.65 -31.46 -9.44
C GLN A 189 7.18 -30.01 -9.43
N ILE A 190 8.04 -29.67 -8.48
CA ILE A 190 8.50 -28.29 -8.29
C ILE A 190 9.67 -28.01 -9.23
N THR A 191 9.51 -26.97 -10.04
CA THR A 191 10.55 -26.41 -10.91
C THR A 191 11.11 -25.14 -10.28
N GLU A 192 12.42 -25.09 -10.08
CA GLU A 192 13.09 -23.87 -9.67
C GLU A 192 13.51 -23.06 -10.89
N ILE A 193 13.00 -21.85 -11.00
CA ILE A 193 13.44 -20.86 -11.99
C ILE A 193 14.01 -19.71 -11.21
N PRO A 194 15.31 -19.37 -11.37
CA PRO A 194 15.91 -18.24 -10.69
C PRO A 194 15.20 -16.92 -11.02
N ALA A 195 15.05 -16.06 -10.03
CA ALA A 195 14.55 -14.71 -10.25
C ALA A 195 15.57 -13.94 -11.12
N GLY A 196 15.12 -13.52 -12.30
CA GLY A 196 15.92 -12.63 -13.13
C GLY A 196 15.77 -11.16 -12.72
N PRO A 197 16.65 -10.28 -13.26
CA PRO A 197 16.51 -8.84 -13.05
C PRO A 197 15.15 -8.34 -13.60
N PRO A 198 14.71 -7.13 -13.20
CA PRO A 198 13.55 -6.48 -13.80
C PRO A 198 13.68 -6.42 -15.34
N PRO A 199 12.59 -6.60 -16.07
CA PRO A 199 12.64 -6.51 -17.54
C PRO A 199 13.12 -5.12 -17.99
N ALA A 200 14.02 -5.07 -18.99
CA ALA A 200 14.52 -3.81 -19.53
C ALA A 200 13.40 -2.94 -20.14
N ILE A 201 12.36 -3.57 -20.72
CA ILE A 201 11.17 -2.89 -21.24
C ILE A 201 9.96 -3.50 -20.53
N GLU A 202 9.70 -2.99 -19.34
CA GLU A 202 8.69 -3.53 -18.43
C GLU A 202 7.29 -3.62 -19.06
N GLY A 203 6.83 -2.54 -19.70
CA GLY A 203 5.49 -2.47 -20.31
C GLY A 203 5.29 -3.49 -21.45
N MET A 204 6.32 -3.77 -22.26
CA MET A 204 6.24 -4.76 -23.33
C MET A 204 6.13 -6.18 -22.75
N VAL A 205 6.94 -6.49 -21.74
CA VAL A 205 6.91 -7.80 -21.08
C VAL A 205 5.57 -8.01 -20.36
N LEU A 206 5.07 -6.97 -19.67
CA LEU A 206 3.77 -7.01 -19.02
C LEU A 206 2.64 -7.29 -20.03
N LEU A 207 2.61 -6.56 -21.13
CA LEU A 207 1.62 -6.76 -22.19
C LEU A 207 1.68 -8.20 -22.76
N LYS A 208 2.89 -8.70 -23.06
CA LYS A 208 3.10 -10.06 -23.51
C LYS A 208 2.54 -11.09 -22.51
N ARG A 209 2.78 -10.89 -21.19
CA ARG A 209 2.27 -11.79 -20.15
C ARG A 209 0.74 -11.73 -20.05
N ILE A 210 0.15 -10.54 -20.13
CA ILE A 210 -1.31 -10.37 -20.16
C ILE A 210 -1.91 -11.15 -21.33
N VAL A 211 -1.39 -10.93 -22.53
CA VAL A 211 -1.90 -11.63 -23.74
C VAL A 211 -1.79 -13.15 -23.61
N TYR A 212 -0.66 -13.66 -23.13
CA TYR A 212 -0.48 -15.12 -22.94
C TYR A 212 -1.47 -15.70 -21.91
N GLN A 213 -1.69 -15.01 -20.80
CA GLN A 213 -2.65 -15.44 -19.80
C GLN A 213 -4.09 -15.39 -20.33
N LEU A 214 -4.43 -14.36 -21.09
CA LEU A 214 -5.75 -14.21 -21.72
C LEU A 214 -6.02 -15.29 -22.78
N LEU A 215 -4.99 -15.71 -23.51
CA LEU A 215 -5.11 -16.79 -24.51
C LEU A 215 -5.06 -18.20 -23.89
N GLY A 216 -4.89 -18.30 -22.56
CA GLY A 216 -4.67 -19.57 -21.90
C GLY A 216 -3.35 -20.26 -22.30
N ARG A 217 -2.44 -19.50 -22.91
CA ARG A 217 -1.11 -19.95 -23.31
C ARG A 217 -0.11 -19.48 -22.25
N GLY A 218 0.44 -20.37 -21.53
CA GLY A 218 1.45 -20.06 -20.53
C GLY A 218 2.22 -21.29 -20.13
N PRO A 219 3.38 -21.14 -19.49
CA PRO A 219 4.10 -22.28 -18.98
C PRO A 219 3.22 -23.03 -17.98
N ASN A 220 3.26 -24.36 -18.05
CA ASN A 220 2.55 -25.24 -17.12
C ASN A 220 3.55 -25.76 -16.07
N HIS A 221 4.19 -24.81 -15.36
CA HIS A 221 5.19 -25.10 -14.34
C HIS A 221 4.64 -24.76 -12.96
N VAL A 222 4.90 -25.66 -12.02
CA VAL A 222 4.74 -25.39 -10.58
C VAL A 222 6.10 -25.00 -10.03
N GLY A 223 6.18 -23.88 -9.35
CA GLY A 223 7.46 -23.41 -8.83
C GLY A 223 7.38 -22.83 -7.42
N THR A 224 8.53 -22.81 -6.76
CA THR A 224 8.70 -22.11 -5.48
C THR A 224 9.34 -20.76 -5.72
N VAL A 225 8.85 -19.75 -5.02
CA VAL A 225 9.32 -18.37 -5.12
C VAL A 225 9.51 -17.80 -3.72
N ARG A 226 10.68 -17.24 -3.45
CA ARG A 226 10.92 -16.54 -2.18
C ARG A 226 10.12 -15.24 -2.14
N ALA A 227 9.71 -14.81 -0.95
CA ALA A 227 8.96 -13.58 -0.77
C ALA A 227 9.62 -12.35 -1.43
N GLY A 228 10.94 -12.21 -1.30
CA GLY A 228 11.71 -11.13 -1.92
C GLY A 228 11.72 -11.14 -3.44
N ASP A 229 11.58 -12.33 -4.04
CA ASP A 229 11.60 -12.59 -5.47
C ASP A 229 10.21 -12.69 -6.10
N ALA A 230 9.15 -12.54 -5.30
CA ALA A 230 7.77 -12.70 -5.73
C ALA A 230 7.26 -11.51 -6.57
N ARG A 231 8.05 -11.09 -7.53
CA ARG A 231 7.71 -10.04 -8.50
C ARG A 231 6.84 -10.59 -9.61
N TRP A 232 5.96 -9.74 -10.17
CA TRP A 232 5.02 -10.14 -11.22
C TRP A 232 5.71 -10.80 -12.41
N TRP A 233 6.88 -10.31 -12.84
CA TRP A 233 7.63 -10.86 -13.99
C TRP A 233 8.22 -12.24 -13.71
N HIS A 234 8.55 -12.55 -12.45
CA HIS A 234 9.02 -13.86 -12.04
C HIS A 234 7.85 -14.83 -11.80
N VAL A 235 6.88 -14.45 -10.98
CA VAL A 235 5.71 -15.28 -10.66
C VAL A 235 4.93 -15.66 -11.92
N SER A 236 4.83 -14.78 -12.91
CA SER A 236 4.15 -15.07 -14.19
C SER A 236 4.81 -16.12 -15.06
N LEU A 237 6.00 -16.63 -14.70
CA LEU A 237 6.65 -17.77 -15.36
C LEU A 237 6.03 -19.11 -14.96
N PHE A 238 5.20 -19.15 -13.94
CA PHE A 238 4.58 -20.34 -13.41
C PHE A 238 3.06 -20.36 -13.69
N ASP A 239 2.49 -21.56 -13.76
CA ASP A 239 1.06 -21.76 -13.67
C ASP A 239 0.60 -21.74 -12.21
N THR A 240 1.41 -22.34 -11.35
CA THR A 240 1.22 -22.33 -9.90
C THR A 240 2.54 -21.92 -9.23
N ALA A 241 2.50 -20.85 -8.46
CA ALA A 241 3.65 -20.36 -7.69
C ALA A 241 3.38 -20.51 -6.19
N VAL A 242 4.24 -21.27 -5.53
CA VAL A 242 4.28 -21.37 -4.07
C VAL A 242 5.21 -20.29 -3.55
N VAL A 243 4.63 -19.23 -2.99
CA VAL A 243 5.37 -18.09 -2.51
C VAL A 243 5.58 -18.22 -1.00
N THR A 244 6.83 -18.29 -0.55
CA THR A 244 7.15 -18.29 0.88
C THR A 244 6.84 -16.93 1.50
N ASP A 245 6.38 -16.92 2.74
CA ASP A 245 6.33 -15.67 3.51
C ASP A 245 7.72 -15.24 3.99
N MET A 246 7.81 -14.06 4.60
CA MET A 246 9.09 -13.53 5.09
C MET A 246 9.65 -14.34 6.26
N SER A 247 8.81 -14.99 7.05
CA SER A 247 9.23 -15.89 8.15
C SER A 247 9.76 -17.22 7.64
N GLN A 248 9.47 -17.61 6.39
CA GLN A 248 9.75 -18.92 5.79
C GLN A 248 9.03 -20.11 6.46
N GLU A 249 8.10 -19.83 7.37
CA GLU A 249 7.28 -20.85 8.05
C GLU A 249 5.96 -21.11 7.31
N GLY A 250 5.53 -20.18 6.51
CA GLY A 250 4.30 -20.23 5.74
C GLY A 250 4.50 -19.99 4.26
N VAL A 251 3.52 -20.45 3.50
CA VAL A 251 3.48 -20.24 2.05
C VAL A 251 2.08 -19.82 1.62
N ARG A 252 2.01 -19.10 0.51
CA ARG A 252 0.79 -18.82 -0.23
C ARG A 252 0.89 -19.44 -1.61
N VAL A 253 -0.21 -20.06 -2.05
CA VAL A 253 -0.28 -20.72 -3.36
C VAL A 253 -1.00 -19.78 -4.33
N ARG A 254 -0.27 -19.24 -5.30
CA ARG A 254 -0.82 -18.43 -6.38
C ARG A 254 -1.03 -19.31 -7.59
N HIS A 255 -2.27 -19.39 -8.06
CA HIS A 255 -2.63 -20.20 -9.22
C HIS A 255 -3.23 -19.31 -10.31
N ARG A 256 -2.88 -19.61 -11.57
CA ARG A 256 -3.39 -18.86 -12.71
C ARG A 256 -4.87 -19.19 -12.94
N ASP A 257 -5.71 -18.17 -12.80
CA ASP A 257 -7.14 -18.24 -13.06
C ASP A 257 -7.55 -17.15 -14.07
N ARG A 258 -7.77 -17.60 -15.31
CA ARG A 258 -8.18 -16.72 -16.41
C ARG A 258 -9.53 -16.05 -16.15
N ALA A 259 -10.50 -16.80 -15.60
CA ALA A 259 -11.84 -16.28 -15.36
C ALA A 259 -11.82 -15.20 -14.29
N MET A 260 -11.06 -15.44 -13.21
CA MET A 260 -10.82 -14.49 -12.14
C MET A 260 -10.11 -13.23 -12.67
N MET A 261 -9.03 -13.40 -13.42
CA MET A 261 -8.29 -12.31 -14.04
C MET A 261 -9.20 -11.43 -14.90
N LEU A 262 -10.01 -12.00 -15.79
CA LEU A 262 -10.93 -11.26 -16.65
C LEU A 262 -12.01 -10.52 -15.85
N ARG A 263 -12.58 -11.16 -14.82
CA ARG A 263 -13.58 -10.54 -13.95
C ARG A 263 -13.02 -9.32 -13.23
N LEU A 264 -11.85 -9.45 -12.61
CA LEU A 264 -11.19 -8.35 -11.90
C LEU A 264 -10.69 -7.26 -12.86
N ALA A 265 -10.17 -7.62 -14.03
CA ALA A 265 -9.76 -6.65 -15.04
C ALA A 265 -10.94 -5.78 -15.48
N ARG A 266 -12.10 -6.38 -15.78
CA ARG A 266 -13.33 -5.64 -16.15
C ARG A 266 -13.81 -4.72 -15.04
N ARG A 267 -13.89 -5.23 -13.80
CA ARG A 267 -14.31 -4.42 -12.64
C ARG A 267 -13.31 -3.29 -12.39
N GLY A 268 -12.02 -3.59 -12.43
CA GLY A 268 -10.96 -2.60 -12.25
C GLY A 268 -11.00 -1.50 -13.32
N THR A 269 -11.16 -1.87 -14.59
CA THR A 269 -11.30 -0.89 -15.68
C THR A 269 -12.52 0.01 -15.46
N ALA A 270 -13.65 -0.54 -15.04
CA ALA A 270 -14.86 0.23 -14.78
C ALA A 270 -14.67 1.24 -13.65
N VAL A 271 -14.05 0.82 -12.53
CA VAL A 271 -13.83 1.72 -11.39
C VAL A 271 -12.78 2.78 -11.68
N LEU A 272 -11.73 2.45 -12.41
CA LEU A 272 -10.71 3.43 -12.83
C LEU A 272 -11.28 4.45 -13.84
N TYR A 273 -12.19 4.02 -14.70
CA TYR A 273 -12.94 4.96 -15.56
C TYR A 273 -13.82 5.91 -14.75
N ARG A 274 -14.50 5.41 -13.71
CA ARG A 274 -15.23 6.26 -12.75
C ARG A 274 -14.31 7.24 -12.06
N LEU A 275 -13.11 6.81 -11.64
CA LEU A 275 -12.10 7.69 -11.02
C LEU A 275 -11.71 8.83 -11.95
N ILE A 276 -11.53 8.56 -13.25
CA ILE A 276 -11.22 9.60 -14.24
C ILE A 276 -12.35 10.63 -14.34
N ARG A 277 -13.61 10.19 -14.30
CA ARG A 277 -14.78 11.06 -14.47
C ARG A 277 -15.15 11.82 -13.20
N GLU A 278 -15.12 11.17 -12.06
CA GLU A 278 -15.68 11.65 -10.80
C GLU A 278 -14.60 12.17 -9.85
N GLY A 279 -13.34 11.75 -10.02
CA GLY A 279 -12.26 11.98 -9.06
C GLY A 279 -11.99 13.46 -8.74
N ALA A 280 -12.19 14.38 -9.69
CA ALA A 280 -12.03 15.81 -9.40
C ALA A 280 -13.12 16.33 -8.44
N SER A 281 -14.37 15.93 -8.63
CA SER A 281 -15.47 16.28 -7.73
C SER A 281 -15.31 15.65 -6.35
N VAL A 282 -14.88 14.39 -6.32
CA VAL A 282 -14.59 13.68 -5.05
C VAL A 282 -13.44 14.34 -4.29
N ARG A 283 -12.36 14.75 -4.99
CA ARG A 283 -11.28 15.55 -4.39
C ARG A 283 -11.83 16.80 -3.69
N ASP A 284 -12.73 17.53 -4.34
CA ASP A 284 -13.27 18.77 -3.79
C ASP A 284 -14.13 18.50 -2.54
N ARG A 285 -14.87 17.38 -2.52
CA ARG A 285 -15.59 16.92 -1.32
C ARG A 285 -14.63 16.63 -0.15
N TYR A 286 -13.52 15.92 -0.38
CA TYR A 286 -12.51 15.68 0.65
C TYR A 286 -11.91 16.97 1.19
N ARG A 287 -11.59 17.91 0.30
CA ARG A 287 -11.04 19.22 0.70
C ARG A 287 -12.01 20.00 1.57
N THR A 288 -13.29 20.00 1.21
CA THR A 288 -14.34 20.67 2.00
C THR A 288 -14.54 20.01 3.36
N ALA A 289 -14.48 18.69 3.43
CA ALA A 289 -14.73 17.94 4.67
C ALA A 289 -13.51 17.90 5.62
N SER A 290 -12.29 18.05 5.10
CA SER A 290 -11.04 17.85 5.83
C SER A 290 -10.95 18.66 7.14
N PRO A 291 -11.31 19.96 7.21
CA PRO A 291 -11.27 20.71 8.49
C PRO A 291 -12.20 20.11 9.55
N GLY A 292 -13.39 19.67 9.13
CA GLY A 292 -14.35 19.01 10.03
C GLY A 292 -13.85 17.66 10.54
N LEU A 293 -13.25 16.86 9.68
CA LEU A 293 -12.67 15.54 10.02
C LEU A 293 -11.50 15.68 10.99
N ALA A 294 -10.68 16.72 10.84
CA ALA A 294 -9.55 17.01 11.73
C ALA A 294 -9.96 17.73 13.03
N SER A 295 -11.24 17.99 13.25
CA SER A 295 -11.71 18.71 14.43
C SER A 295 -11.72 17.85 15.70
N ARG A 296 -11.54 18.51 16.86
CA ARG A 296 -11.70 17.86 18.16
C ARG A 296 -13.07 17.21 18.33
N GLN A 297 -14.12 17.85 17.80
CA GLN A 297 -15.48 17.31 17.86
C GLN A 297 -15.63 16.00 17.08
N SER A 298 -15.00 15.87 15.91
CA SER A 298 -15.00 14.63 15.14
C SER A 298 -14.35 13.50 15.92
N TRP A 299 -13.20 13.74 16.51
CA TRP A 299 -12.50 12.77 17.33
C TRP A 299 -13.26 12.41 18.62
N ALA A 300 -13.88 13.39 19.29
CA ALA A 300 -14.71 13.13 20.46
C ALA A 300 -15.90 12.20 20.13
N ARG A 301 -16.49 12.35 18.96
CA ARG A 301 -17.57 11.44 18.49
C ARG A 301 -17.03 10.02 18.25
N LEU A 302 -15.88 9.87 17.60
CA LEU A 302 -15.25 8.57 17.35
C LEU A 302 -14.96 7.80 18.66
N TYR A 303 -14.56 8.51 19.71
CA TYR A 303 -14.32 7.91 21.02
C TYR A 303 -15.55 7.83 21.94
N GLY A 304 -16.75 8.11 21.44
CA GLY A 304 -17.97 8.09 22.24
C GLY A 304 -18.00 9.13 23.36
N GLN A 305 -17.13 10.14 23.29
CA GLN A 305 -17.04 11.24 24.26
C GLN A 305 -17.93 12.42 23.87
N SER A 306 -19.04 12.17 23.22
CA SER A 306 -20.03 13.19 22.93
C SER A 306 -20.60 13.69 24.24
N ARG A 307 -19.98 14.71 24.82
CA ARG A 307 -20.69 15.57 25.80
C ARG A 307 -21.52 16.58 25.01
N PRO A 308 -22.76 16.82 25.46
CA PRO A 308 -23.64 17.79 24.84
C PRO A 308 -23.03 19.19 24.81
#